data_e0b577cd254de67f67fcc802b526bdd4
#
_entry.id   e0b577cd254de67f67fcc802b526bdd4
#
_cell.length_a   1.000
_cell.length_b   1.000
_cell.length_c   1.000
_cell.angle_alpha   90.00
_cell.angle_beta   90.00
_cell.angle_gamma   90.00
#
_symmetry.space_group_name_H-M   'P 1'
#
loop_
_entity.id
_entity.type
_entity.pdbx_description
1 polymer ?
#
loop_
_entity_poly.entity_id
_entity_poly.type
_entity_poly.pdbx_seq_one_letter_code
_entity_poly.pdbx_strand_id
1 'polypeptide(L)'
;MKRREFITLLGGAAAAWPQPVRGQQSKAPVIGFLNGGSSARWAHLVAAYRKGLNEGGYAENQNVAIEYRWAEGQYDRLPALAADLVARQVTVIVAGGGEPAALAAKAATSTIPIVFTVDGDPVKAGLVTSLNRPGGNITGQVSFAGVLGAKRLGLVLDLVRTSVIAVLVNPNFPAALNELADLLAASDVRGQQLIVLRATNEGEIEAAFASTVERRAGAVIVCADVFFVARREMIVALAARYAIPAIYVQREYPAVGGLISYGISFVDQYRQLGGYTTRVLKGARPADLPVLQPTKFELVINLKTARSLGLTIPAEVLSIADEVIE
;
A
#
# COMPACT_ATOMS: atom_id res chain seq x y z
N MET A 1 -77.38 -32.61 -15.23
CA MET A 1 -76.15 -31.78 -15.28
C MET A 1 -75.75 -31.72 -16.75
N LYS A 2 -75.77 -30.52 -17.34
CA LYS A 2 -75.64 -30.28 -18.80
C LYS A 2 -74.17 -30.12 -19.17
N ARG A 3 -73.73 -30.85 -20.19
CA ARG A 3 -72.35 -30.87 -20.74
C ARG A 3 -71.72 -29.52 -21.05
N ARG A 4 -72.40 -28.45 -20.93
CA ARG A 4 -71.95 -27.06 -21.24
C ARG A 4 -71.21 -26.38 -20.04
N GLU A 5 -71.40 -26.83 -18.81
CA GLU A 5 -70.73 -26.23 -17.63
C GLU A 5 -69.33 -26.78 -17.38
N PHE A 6 -68.97 -27.89 -17.98
CA PHE A 6 -67.63 -28.50 -17.80
C PHE A 6 -66.56 -27.85 -18.73
N ILE A 7 -66.98 -27.23 -19.81
CA ILE A 7 -66.03 -26.62 -20.77
C ILE A 7 -65.59 -25.20 -20.35
N THR A 8 -66.39 -24.52 -19.55
CA THR A 8 -66.04 -23.19 -19.03
C THR A 8 -65.03 -23.22 -17.84
N LEU A 9 -64.85 -24.34 -17.19
CA LEU A 9 -63.86 -24.49 -16.10
C LEU A 9 -62.46 -24.90 -16.57
N LEU A 10 -62.28 -25.35 -17.81
CA LEU A 10 -60.98 -25.72 -18.38
C LEU A 10 -60.33 -24.58 -19.19
N GLY A 11 -61.04 -23.49 -19.46
CA GLY A 11 -60.53 -22.31 -20.17
C GLY A 11 -59.80 -21.27 -19.30
N GLY A 12 -59.93 -21.38 -17.98
CA GLY A 12 -59.35 -20.39 -17.02
C GLY A 12 -57.96 -20.71 -16.48
N ALA A 13 -57.44 -21.90 -16.74
CA ALA A 13 -56.18 -22.35 -16.13
C ALA A 13 -54.92 -22.16 -17.02
N ALA A 14 -55.07 -21.64 -18.25
CA ALA A 14 -53.98 -21.47 -19.21
C ALA A 14 -53.30 -20.09 -19.20
N ALA A 15 -53.72 -19.16 -18.32
CA ALA A 15 -53.21 -17.79 -18.30
C ALA A 15 -52.22 -17.47 -17.16
N ALA A 16 -51.83 -18.44 -16.34
CA ALA A 16 -50.81 -18.26 -15.31
C ALA A 16 -49.53 -18.97 -15.70
N TRP A 17 -48.97 -18.67 -16.88
CA TRP A 17 -47.57 -18.95 -17.14
C TRP A 17 -46.74 -18.06 -16.21
N PRO A 18 -45.84 -18.60 -15.35
CA PRO A 18 -44.95 -17.74 -14.59
C PRO A 18 -44.15 -16.94 -15.59
N GLN A 19 -44.41 -15.64 -15.68
CA GLN A 19 -43.51 -14.70 -16.33
C GLN A 19 -42.17 -14.92 -15.68
N PRO A 20 -41.10 -15.23 -16.47
CA PRO A 20 -39.77 -15.25 -15.86
C PRO A 20 -39.56 -13.85 -15.28
N VAL A 21 -39.57 -13.76 -13.96
CA VAL A 21 -39.10 -12.57 -13.28
C VAL A 21 -37.69 -12.37 -13.81
N ARG A 22 -37.54 -11.49 -14.80
CA ARG A 22 -36.21 -10.96 -15.16
C ARG A 22 -35.70 -10.35 -13.89
N GLY A 23 -34.96 -11.15 -13.14
CA GLY A 23 -34.18 -10.62 -12.01
C GLY A 23 -33.52 -9.37 -12.57
N GLN A 24 -33.76 -8.23 -11.94
CA GLN A 24 -33.02 -7.01 -12.22
C GLN A 24 -31.56 -7.47 -12.24
N GLN A 25 -30.92 -7.46 -13.41
CA GLN A 25 -29.49 -7.65 -13.50
C GLN A 25 -28.92 -6.55 -12.62
N SER A 26 -28.57 -6.91 -11.38
CA SER A 26 -27.94 -5.98 -10.45
C SER A 26 -26.75 -5.43 -11.20
N LYS A 27 -26.76 -4.12 -11.43
CA LYS A 27 -25.64 -3.43 -12.09
C LYS A 27 -24.35 -3.90 -11.43
N ALA A 28 -23.41 -4.40 -12.22
CA ALA A 28 -22.14 -4.90 -11.69
C ALA A 28 -21.55 -3.86 -10.73
N PRO A 29 -21.08 -4.27 -9.54
CA PRO A 29 -20.50 -3.34 -8.58
C PRO A 29 -19.30 -2.62 -9.20
N VAL A 30 -19.12 -1.35 -8.82
CA VAL A 30 -18.02 -0.52 -9.26
C VAL A 30 -17.08 -0.27 -8.07
N ILE A 31 -15.83 -0.62 -8.20
CA ILE A 31 -14.78 -0.31 -7.24
C ILE A 31 -14.10 0.99 -7.66
N GLY A 32 -14.04 1.98 -6.77
CA GLY A 32 -13.18 3.15 -6.95
C GLY A 32 -11.80 2.87 -6.35
N PHE A 33 -10.77 2.75 -7.18
CA PHE A 33 -9.40 2.52 -6.71
C PHE A 33 -8.64 3.85 -6.70
N LEU A 34 -8.45 4.42 -5.50
CA LEU A 34 -7.73 5.67 -5.25
C LEU A 34 -6.30 5.36 -4.77
N ASN A 35 -5.30 5.93 -5.43
CA ASN A 35 -3.91 5.68 -5.07
C ASN A 35 -3.05 6.94 -5.18
N GLY A 36 -2.14 7.14 -4.22
CA GLY A 36 -1.18 8.25 -4.22
C GLY A 36 -0.08 8.14 -5.27
N GLY A 37 0.21 6.94 -5.77
CA GLY A 37 1.26 6.67 -6.76
C GLY A 37 0.80 6.77 -8.21
N SER A 38 1.49 6.04 -9.11
CA SER A 38 1.22 6.00 -10.55
C SER A 38 0.86 4.60 -11.03
N SER A 39 0.04 4.50 -12.08
CA SER A 39 -0.45 3.23 -12.61
C SER A 39 0.69 2.31 -13.07
N ALA A 40 1.69 2.86 -13.76
CA ALA A 40 2.80 2.08 -14.29
C ALA A 40 3.65 1.45 -13.17
N ARG A 41 3.92 2.22 -12.11
CA ARG A 41 4.77 1.78 -10.98
C ARG A 41 4.06 0.79 -10.06
N TRP A 42 2.73 0.88 -9.98
CA TRP A 42 1.88 0.00 -9.15
C TRP A 42 1.30 -1.20 -9.90
N ALA A 43 1.62 -1.39 -11.19
CA ALA A 43 1.00 -2.43 -12.03
C ALA A 43 1.07 -3.84 -11.39
N HIS A 44 2.21 -4.22 -10.79
CA HIS A 44 2.39 -5.51 -10.13
C HIS A 44 1.53 -5.67 -8.86
N LEU A 45 1.35 -4.60 -8.09
CA LEU A 45 0.48 -4.58 -6.90
C LEU A 45 -1.00 -4.60 -7.29
N VAL A 46 -1.38 -3.89 -8.36
CA VAL A 46 -2.73 -3.98 -8.93
C VAL A 46 -3.01 -5.39 -9.43
N ALA A 47 -2.04 -6.08 -10.04
CA ALA A 47 -2.19 -7.47 -10.44
C ALA A 47 -2.41 -8.39 -9.22
N ALA A 48 -1.69 -8.17 -8.11
CA ALA A 48 -1.90 -8.89 -6.86
C ALA A 48 -3.28 -8.60 -6.25
N TYR A 49 -3.73 -7.34 -6.26
CA TYR A 49 -5.06 -6.95 -5.83
C TYR A 49 -6.16 -7.65 -6.65
N ARG A 50 -6.05 -7.64 -8.00
CA ARG A 50 -6.97 -8.35 -8.90
C ARG A 50 -6.98 -9.86 -8.61
N LYS A 51 -5.83 -10.45 -8.31
CA LYS A 51 -5.75 -11.86 -7.91
C LYS A 51 -6.57 -12.12 -6.64
N GLY A 52 -6.45 -11.28 -5.63
CA GLY A 52 -7.25 -11.38 -4.40
C GLY A 52 -8.76 -11.19 -4.63
N LEU A 53 -9.16 -10.30 -5.55
CA LEU A 53 -10.55 -10.16 -5.99
C LEU A 53 -11.05 -11.45 -6.68
N ASN A 54 -10.24 -12.02 -7.59
CA ASN A 54 -10.60 -13.23 -8.34
C ASN A 54 -10.76 -14.45 -7.41
N GLU A 55 -9.89 -14.60 -6.42
CA GLU A 55 -9.99 -15.63 -5.37
C GLU A 55 -11.31 -15.52 -4.60
N GLY A 56 -11.85 -14.31 -4.49
CA GLY A 56 -13.14 -14.02 -3.88
C GLY A 56 -14.35 -14.08 -4.83
N GLY A 57 -14.13 -14.39 -6.10
CA GLY A 57 -15.19 -14.55 -7.11
C GLY A 57 -15.54 -13.29 -7.91
N TYR A 58 -14.72 -12.22 -7.81
CA TYR A 58 -14.89 -10.99 -8.59
C TYR A 58 -13.77 -10.83 -9.62
N ALA A 59 -14.13 -10.80 -10.91
CA ALA A 59 -13.21 -10.61 -12.01
C ALA A 59 -13.50 -9.27 -12.72
N GLU A 60 -12.47 -8.43 -12.83
CA GLU A 60 -12.58 -7.13 -13.53
C GLU A 60 -13.05 -7.35 -14.97
N ASN A 61 -13.94 -6.49 -15.44
CA ASN A 61 -14.61 -6.53 -16.75
C ASN A 61 -15.53 -7.75 -16.98
N GLN A 62 -15.76 -8.60 -15.97
CA GLN A 62 -16.74 -9.70 -16.05
C GLN A 62 -17.96 -9.43 -15.14
N ASN A 63 -17.72 -9.32 -13.83
CA ASN A 63 -18.77 -9.11 -12.84
C ASN A 63 -18.46 -7.98 -11.85
N VAL A 64 -17.37 -7.23 -12.04
CA VAL A 64 -17.01 -6.02 -11.32
C VAL A 64 -16.29 -5.06 -12.27
N ALA A 65 -16.53 -3.75 -12.13
CA ALA A 65 -15.75 -2.71 -12.78
C ALA A 65 -14.81 -2.05 -11.77
N ILE A 66 -13.63 -1.58 -12.22
CA ILE A 66 -12.70 -0.83 -11.39
C ILE A 66 -12.41 0.52 -12.05
N GLU A 67 -12.70 1.60 -11.34
CA GLU A 67 -12.36 2.96 -11.74
C GLU A 67 -11.10 3.42 -10.99
N TYR A 68 -10.01 3.54 -11.72
CA TYR A 68 -8.72 3.92 -11.16
C TYR A 68 -8.55 5.44 -11.12
N ARG A 69 -8.01 5.94 -9.98
CA ARG A 69 -7.59 7.33 -9.79
C ARG A 69 -6.20 7.37 -9.20
N TRP A 70 -5.28 8.01 -9.92
CA TRP A 70 -3.87 8.08 -9.59
C TRP A 70 -3.45 9.53 -9.33
N ALA A 71 -2.84 9.79 -8.17
CA ALA A 71 -2.35 11.12 -7.83
C ALA A 71 -0.96 11.41 -8.39
N GLU A 72 -0.25 10.41 -8.94
CA GLU A 72 1.10 10.55 -9.55
C GLU A 72 2.14 11.13 -8.58
N GLY A 73 2.01 10.84 -7.27
CA GLY A 73 2.86 11.38 -6.21
C GLY A 73 2.49 12.80 -5.77
N GLN A 74 1.44 13.40 -6.35
CA GLN A 74 0.92 14.73 -5.99
C GLN A 74 -0.27 14.56 -5.04
N TYR A 75 0.02 14.54 -3.73
CA TYR A 75 -1.00 14.22 -2.72
C TYR A 75 -2.12 15.26 -2.61
N ASP A 76 -1.87 16.51 -3.00
CA ASP A 76 -2.85 17.59 -3.12
C ASP A 76 -3.99 17.32 -4.10
N ARG A 77 -3.80 16.39 -5.05
CA ARG A 77 -4.84 15.93 -5.99
C ARG A 77 -5.83 14.95 -5.38
N LEU A 78 -5.46 14.25 -4.31
CA LEU A 78 -6.26 13.16 -3.73
C LEU A 78 -7.67 13.57 -3.31
N PRO A 79 -7.92 14.75 -2.70
CA PRO A 79 -9.28 15.16 -2.35
C PRO A 79 -10.22 15.26 -3.56
N ALA A 80 -9.76 15.85 -4.66
CA ALA A 80 -10.54 15.97 -5.89
C ALA A 80 -10.81 14.60 -6.54
N LEU A 81 -9.82 13.70 -6.54
CA LEU A 81 -9.95 12.35 -7.08
C LEU A 81 -10.91 11.49 -6.23
N ALA A 82 -10.89 11.64 -4.90
CA ALA A 82 -11.85 10.99 -4.01
C ALA A 82 -13.26 11.49 -4.24
N ALA A 83 -13.46 12.81 -4.39
CA ALA A 83 -14.75 13.42 -4.66
C ALA A 83 -15.35 12.95 -6.02
N ASP A 84 -14.51 12.78 -7.06
CA ASP A 84 -14.95 12.23 -8.35
C ASP A 84 -15.47 10.78 -8.20
N LEU A 85 -14.80 9.93 -7.41
CA LEU A 85 -15.28 8.56 -7.15
C LEU A 85 -16.62 8.57 -6.39
N VAL A 86 -16.80 9.48 -5.43
CA VAL A 86 -18.06 9.65 -4.70
C VAL A 86 -19.17 10.10 -5.64
N ALA A 87 -18.91 11.08 -6.50
CA ALA A 87 -19.89 11.58 -7.49
C ALA A 87 -20.33 10.48 -8.48
N ARG A 88 -19.46 9.52 -8.78
CA ARG A 88 -19.76 8.33 -9.62
C ARG A 88 -20.51 7.23 -8.86
N GLN A 89 -20.76 7.42 -7.57
CA GLN A 89 -21.50 6.46 -6.74
C GLN A 89 -20.89 5.05 -6.79
N VAL A 90 -19.56 4.94 -6.66
CA VAL A 90 -18.89 3.64 -6.60
C VAL A 90 -19.39 2.83 -5.41
N THR A 91 -19.39 1.50 -5.52
CA THR A 91 -19.89 0.58 -4.49
C THR A 91 -18.96 0.52 -3.27
N VAL A 92 -17.66 0.66 -3.50
CA VAL A 92 -16.62 0.67 -2.46
C VAL A 92 -15.43 1.50 -2.96
N ILE A 93 -14.78 2.24 -2.08
CA ILE A 93 -13.51 2.90 -2.37
C ILE A 93 -12.38 2.08 -1.77
N VAL A 94 -11.41 1.70 -2.60
CA VAL A 94 -10.14 1.11 -2.19
C VAL A 94 -9.09 2.20 -2.17
N ALA A 95 -8.65 2.60 -0.98
CA ALA A 95 -7.66 3.64 -0.79
C ALA A 95 -6.26 3.00 -0.59
N GLY A 96 -5.53 2.86 -1.69
CA GLY A 96 -4.18 2.32 -1.73
C GLY A 96 -3.11 3.42 -1.77
N GLY A 97 -1.86 3.06 -1.44
CA GLY A 97 -0.75 4.01 -1.52
C GLY A 97 -0.65 4.98 -0.33
N GLY A 98 -1.03 4.51 0.86
CA GLY A 98 -0.72 5.16 2.12
C GLY A 98 -1.82 6.06 2.72
N GLU A 99 -1.49 6.68 3.84
CA GLU A 99 -2.40 7.48 4.65
C GLU A 99 -3.06 8.65 3.90
N PRO A 100 -2.37 9.39 3.00
CA PRO A 100 -3.00 10.51 2.31
C PRO A 100 -4.23 10.11 1.48
N ALA A 101 -4.17 8.95 0.81
CA ALA A 101 -5.30 8.43 0.04
C ALA A 101 -6.46 7.99 0.94
N ALA A 102 -6.15 7.32 2.07
CA ALA A 102 -7.16 6.88 3.03
C ALA A 102 -7.88 8.06 3.71
N LEU A 103 -7.13 9.09 4.09
CA LEU A 103 -7.68 10.32 4.67
C LEU A 103 -8.56 11.08 3.68
N ALA A 104 -8.11 11.20 2.42
CA ALA A 104 -8.91 11.84 1.36
C ALA A 104 -10.22 11.09 1.11
N ALA A 105 -10.18 9.75 1.03
CA ALA A 105 -11.38 8.93 0.88
C ALA A 105 -12.34 9.10 2.07
N LYS A 106 -11.81 9.06 3.31
CA LYS A 106 -12.61 9.25 4.53
C LYS A 106 -13.27 10.62 4.61
N ALA A 107 -12.55 11.67 4.20
CA ALA A 107 -13.09 13.04 4.17
C ALA A 107 -14.19 13.21 3.10
N ALA A 108 -14.11 12.47 1.99
CA ALA A 108 -15.05 12.58 0.87
C ALA A 108 -16.40 11.89 1.12
N THR A 109 -16.46 10.85 1.98
CA THR A 109 -17.70 10.11 2.21
C THR A 109 -17.79 9.48 3.59
N SER A 110 -19.00 9.47 4.16
CA SER A 110 -19.33 8.74 5.38
C SER A 110 -20.22 7.51 5.14
N THR A 111 -20.60 7.25 3.90
CA THR A 111 -21.57 6.21 3.52
C THR A 111 -21.00 5.13 2.62
N ILE A 112 -20.20 5.52 1.61
CA ILE A 112 -19.54 4.53 0.74
C ILE A 112 -18.49 3.78 1.55
N PRO A 113 -18.51 2.43 1.58
CA PRO A 113 -17.50 1.63 2.23
C PRO A 113 -16.08 1.96 1.74
N ILE A 114 -15.12 2.01 2.65
CA ILE A 114 -13.71 2.27 2.34
C ILE A 114 -12.87 1.09 2.85
N VAL A 115 -11.99 0.58 1.97
CA VAL A 115 -10.97 -0.41 2.33
C VAL A 115 -9.60 0.20 2.06
N PHE A 116 -8.81 0.43 3.11
CA PHE A 116 -7.54 1.13 2.99
C PHE A 116 -6.31 0.22 3.14
N THR A 117 -5.15 0.71 2.70
CA THR A 117 -3.82 0.29 3.16
C THR A 117 -3.04 1.52 3.59
N VAL A 118 -2.47 1.47 4.81
CA VAL A 118 -1.68 2.57 5.37
C VAL A 118 -0.40 2.05 6.03
N ASP A 119 0.62 2.90 6.10
CA ASP A 119 1.94 2.53 6.60
C ASP A 119 2.12 2.84 8.10
N GLY A 120 1.26 3.67 8.67
CA GLY A 120 1.29 4.09 10.06
C GLY A 120 0.17 3.51 10.91
N ASP A 121 -0.02 4.08 12.09
CA ASP A 121 -1.09 3.73 13.02
C ASP A 121 -2.42 4.38 12.60
N PRO A 122 -3.42 3.62 12.11
CA PRO A 122 -4.67 4.19 11.61
C PRO A 122 -5.56 4.75 12.73
N VAL A 123 -5.30 4.40 14.00
CA VAL A 123 -6.00 5.00 15.14
C VAL A 123 -5.44 6.39 15.40
N LYS A 124 -4.12 6.54 15.46
CA LYS A 124 -3.46 7.85 15.60
C LYS A 124 -3.75 8.78 14.43
N ALA A 125 -3.83 8.23 13.19
CA ALA A 125 -4.22 8.96 11.99
C ALA A 125 -5.72 9.35 11.99
N GLY A 126 -6.50 8.91 12.97
CA GLY A 126 -7.93 9.18 13.04
C GLY A 126 -8.76 8.48 11.97
N LEU A 127 -8.23 7.45 11.31
CA LEU A 127 -8.95 6.67 10.29
C LEU A 127 -9.98 5.74 10.91
N VAL A 128 -9.63 5.07 12.01
CA VAL A 128 -10.47 4.10 12.72
C VAL A 128 -10.46 4.36 14.22
N THR A 129 -11.47 3.87 14.95
CA THR A 129 -11.53 4.02 16.41
C THR A 129 -10.66 3.01 17.14
N SER A 130 -10.52 1.80 16.58
CA SER A 130 -9.60 0.75 17.03
C SER A 130 -9.34 -0.25 15.92
N LEU A 131 -8.27 -1.05 16.03
CA LEU A 131 -7.96 -2.08 15.04
C LEU A 131 -8.99 -3.21 15.02
N ASN A 132 -9.49 -3.62 16.16
CA ASN A 132 -10.46 -4.72 16.28
C ASN A 132 -11.88 -4.31 15.87
N ARG A 133 -12.25 -3.05 16.09
CA ARG A 133 -13.56 -2.47 15.75
C ARG A 133 -13.34 -1.09 15.15
N PRO A 134 -13.13 -1.03 13.82
CA PRO A 134 -12.79 0.22 13.13
C PRO A 134 -13.86 1.31 13.32
N GLY A 135 -15.12 0.92 13.32
CA GLY A 135 -16.25 1.85 13.37
C GLY A 135 -16.50 2.58 12.03
N GLY A 136 -17.72 3.11 11.86
CA GLY A 136 -18.03 3.85 10.64
C GLY A 136 -18.02 3.00 9.35
N ASN A 137 -17.69 3.65 8.24
CA ASN A 137 -17.69 3.05 6.90
C ASN A 137 -16.31 2.63 6.41
N ILE A 138 -15.30 2.53 7.28
CA ILE A 138 -13.90 2.34 6.89
C ILE A 138 -13.25 1.17 7.62
N THR A 139 -12.49 0.35 6.91
CA THR A 139 -11.62 -0.72 7.41
C THR A 139 -10.43 -0.88 6.47
N GLY A 140 -9.52 -1.82 6.74
CA GLY A 140 -8.40 -2.06 5.83
C GLY A 140 -7.25 -2.82 6.46
N GLN A 141 -6.04 -2.43 6.10
CA GLN A 141 -4.80 -3.07 6.52
C GLN A 141 -3.75 -2.02 6.88
N VAL A 142 -2.89 -2.38 7.83
CA VAL A 142 -1.69 -1.61 8.16
C VAL A 142 -0.45 -2.34 7.67
N SER A 143 0.58 -1.62 7.26
CA SER A 143 1.88 -2.20 6.93
C SER A 143 2.87 -2.12 8.09
N PHE A 144 2.66 -1.19 9.02
CA PHE A 144 3.65 -0.83 10.05
C PHE A 144 5.06 -0.57 9.50
N ALA A 145 5.15 -0.14 8.24
CA ALA A 145 6.44 0.17 7.63
C ALA A 145 7.22 1.22 8.46
N GLY A 146 6.50 2.15 9.07
CA GLY A 146 7.07 3.16 9.96
C GLY A 146 7.66 2.63 11.27
N VAL A 147 7.17 1.51 11.83
CA VAL A 147 7.72 0.94 13.07
C VAL A 147 8.91 0.00 12.85
N LEU A 148 9.31 -0.23 11.60
CA LEU A 148 10.48 -1.04 11.25
C LEU A 148 11.78 -0.21 11.17
N GLY A 149 11.72 1.09 11.44
CA GLY A 149 12.87 2.01 11.39
C GLY A 149 14.04 1.53 12.25
N ALA A 150 13.78 1.20 13.52
CA ALA A 150 14.79 0.69 14.45
C ALA A 150 15.45 -0.62 13.95
N LYS A 151 14.70 -1.52 13.29
CA LYS A 151 15.26 -2.76 12.72
C LYS A 151 16.10 -2.46 11.48
N ARG A 152 15.65 -1.55 10.60
CA ARG A 152 16.44 -1.10 9.45
C ARG A 152 17.73 -0.40 9.88
N LEU A 153 17.68 0.43 10.93
CA LEU A 153 18.86 1.02 11.53
C LEU A 153 19.84 -0.05 12.00
N GLY A 154 19.35 -1.08 12.72
CA GLY A 154 20.17 -2.22 13.14
C GLY A 154 20.86 -2.90 11.97
N LEU A 155 20.08 -3.29 10.93
CA LEU A 155 20.59 -3.95 9.73
C LEU A 155 21.68 -3.12 9.01
N VAL A 156 21.48 -1.80 8.90
CA VAL A 156 22.51 -0.92 8.31
C VAL A 156 23.79 -0.93 9.14
N LEU A 157 23.70 -0.87 10.46
CA LEU A 157 24.87 -0.89 11.36
C LEU A 157 25.60 -2.23 11.35
N ASP A 158 24.89 -3.34 11.07
CA ASP A 158 25.52 -4.66 10.87
C ASP A 158 26.32 -4.72 9.55
N LEU A 159 25.95 -3.90 8.55
CA LEU A 159 26.61 -3.86 7.25
C LEU A 159 27.76 -2.85 7.17
N VAL A 160 27.64 -1.71 7.86
CA VAL A 160 28.60 -0.61 7.76
C VAL A 160 29.02 -0.12 9.14
N ARG A 161 30.35 0.09 9.31
CA ARG A 161 30.89 0.70 10.52
C ARG A 161 30.92 2.23 10.34
N THR A 162 29.86 2.89 10.79
CA THR A 162 29.74 4.34 10.71
C THR A 162 29.10 4.91 11.97
N SER A 163 29.43 6.13 12.32
CA SER A 163 28.78 6.89 13.40
C SER A 163 27.70 7.83 12.88
N VAL A 164 27.64 8.04 11.55
CA VAL A 164 26.74 9.02 10.93
C VAL A 164 25.90 8.33 9.83
N ILE A 165 24.59 8.41 9.98
CA ILE A 165 23.63 7.84 9.02
C ILE A 165 22.70 8.94 8.54
N ALA A 166 22.49 9.05 7.23
CA ALA A 166 21.49 9.92 6.65
C ALA A 166 20.12 9.24 6.62
N VAL A 167 19.06 10.01 6.83
CA VAL A 167 17.67 9.56 6.73
C VAL A 167 16.96 10.43 5.70
N LEU A 168 16.59 9.85 4.56
CA LEU A 168 15.81 10.53 3.53
C LEU A 168 14.32 10.43 3.86
N VAL A 169 13.66 11.56 4.06
CA VAL A 169 12.26 11.64 4.50
C VAL A 169 11.47 12.65 3.65
N ASN A 170 10.24 12.29 3.29
CA ASN A 170 9.28 13.23 2.72
C ASN A 170 8.40 13.80 3.84
N PRO A 171 8.50 15.10 4.15
CA PRO A 171 7.71 15.73 5.22
C PRO A 171 6.21 15.77 4.93
N ASN A 172 5.78 15.56 3.68
CA ASN A 172 4.38 15.54 3.28
C ASN A 172 3.74 14.14 3.46
N PHE A 173 4.51 13.15 3.93
CA PHE A 173 4.01 11.80 4.18
C PHE A 173 4.03 11.50 5.70
N PRO A 174 2.86 11.51 6.38
CA PRO A 174 2.79 11.40 7.85
C PRO A 174 3.47 10.16 8.42
N ALA A 175 3.34 9.00 7.76
CA ALA A 175 4.00 7.77 8.20
C ALA A 175 5.52 7.86 8.18
N ALA A 176 6.12 8.60 7.22
CA ALA A 176 7.56 8.84 7.18
C ALA A 176 8.05 9.69 8.36
N LEU A 177 7.23 10.64 8.83
CA LEU A 177 7.55 11.43 10.02
C LEU A 177 7.49 10.59 11.30
N ASN A 178 6.55 9.66 11.41
CA ASN A 178 6.50 8.71 12.51
C ASN A 178 7.73 7.78 12.49
N GLU A 179 8.09 7.26 11.30
CA GLU A 179 9.31 6.46 11.12
C GLU A 179 10.58 7.23 11.51
N LEU A 180 10.66 8.50 11.13
CA LEU A 180 11.77 9.37 11.53
C LEU A 180 11.86 9.51 13.05
N ALA A 181 10.73 9.72 13.74
CA ALA A 181 10.70 9.81 15.19
C ALA A 181 11.22 8.52 15.86
N ASP A 182 10.79 7.35 15.36
CA ASP A 182 11.26 6.05 15.84
C ASP A 182 12.76 5.84 15.57
N LEU A 183 13.25 6.28 14.40
CA LEU A 183 14.67 6.24 14.06
C LEU A 183 15.52 7.12 14.97
N LEU A 184 15.06 8.34 15.27
CA LEU A 184 15.74 9.26 16.19
C LEU A 184 15.82 8.65 17.58
N ALA A 185 14.72 8.12 18.12
CA ALA A 185 14.71 7.46 19.42
C ALA A 185 15.67 6.25 19.47
N ALA A 186 15.68 5.41 18.41
CA ALA A 186 16.57 4.26 18.31
C ALA A 186 18.04 4.64 18.17
N SER A 187 18.33 5.77 17.49
CA SER A 187 19.71 6.26 17.30
C SER A 187 20.31 6.80 18.60
N ASP A 188 19.52 7.51 19.40
CA ASP A 188 19.96 8.03 20.71
C ASP A 188 20.42 6.89 21.63
N VAL A 189 19.65 5.79 21.68
CA VAL A 189 20.00 4.61 22.48
C VAL A 189 21.31 3.97 22.02
N ARG A 190 21.65 4.06 20.72
CA ARG A 190 22.83 3.46 20.12
C ARG A 190 24.03 4.39 19.99
N GLY A 191 23.89 5.65 20.38
CA GLY A 191 24.92 6.69 20.20
C GLY A 191 25.21 7.00 18.73
N GLN A 192 24.23 6.84 17.83
CA GLN A 192 24.37 7.10 16.40
C GLN A 192 23.90 8.51 16.06
N GLN A 193 24.64 9.21 15.22
CA GLN A 193 24.22 10.49 14.70
C GLN A 193 23.34 10.31 13.45
N LEU A 194 22.12 10.83 13.48
CA LEU A 194 21.25 10.89 12.28
C LEU A 194 21.29 12.26 11.63
N ILE A 195 21.40 12.27 10.30
CA ILE A 195 21.29 13.46 9.45
C ILE A 195 19.95 13.38 8.72
N VAL A 196 19.01 14.25 9.05
CA VAL A 196 17.70 14.29 8.39
C VAL A 196 17.80 15.06 7.08
N LEU A 197 17.50 14.38 5.97
CA LEU A 197 17.46 14.93 4.63
C LEU A 197 16.00 14.93 4.16
N ARG A 198 15.44 16.12 3.93
CA ARG A 198 14.05 16.28 3.48
C ARG A 198 13.99 16.44 1.98
N ALA A 199 13.05 15.74 1.34
CA ALA A 199 12.82 15.84 -0.10
C ALA A 199 11.34 15.66 -0.43
N THR A 200 10.79 16.58 -1.23
CA THR A 200 9.41 16.58 -1.74
C THR A 200 9.36 16.56 -3.27
N ASN A 201 10.51 16.73 -3.93
CA ASN A 201 10.68 16.71 -5.38
C ASN A 201 12.03 16.10 -5.77
N GLU A 202 12.23 15.86 -7.06
CA GLU A 202 13.43 15.19 -7.59
C GLU A 202 14.73 15.98 -7.35
N GLY A 203 14.70 17.31 -7.51
CA GLY A 203 15.87 18.14 -7.24
C GLY A 203 16.31 18.11 -5.77
N GLU A 204 15.35 18.03 -4.84
CA GLU A 204 15.66 17.88 -3.42
C GLU A 204 16.20 16.47 -3.09
N ILE A 205 15.79 15.42 -3.81
CA ILE A 205 16.40 14.08 -3.69
C ILE A 205 17.86 14.13 -4.13
N GLU A 206 18.17 14.76 -5.28
CA GLU A 206 19.54 14.91 -5.76
C GLU A 206 20.42 15.70 -4.76
N ALA A 207 19.93 16.82 -4.27
CA ALA A 207 20.62 17.63 -3.26
C ALA A 207 20.83 16.87 -1.94
N ALA A 208 19.86 16.08 -1.52
CA ALA A 208 19.96 15.21 -0.35
C ALA A 208 21.12 14.22 -0.49
N PHE A 209 21.21 13.50 -1.61
CA PHE A 209 22.30 12.57 -1.84
C PHE A 209 23.67 13.26 -1.97
N ALA A 210 23.77 14.41 -2.61
CA ALA A 210 25.00 15.20 -2.64
C ALA A 210 25.47 15.59 -1.23
N SER A 211 24.56 16.00 -0.35
CA SER A 211 24.89 16.37 1.02
C SER A 211 25.35 15.21 1.91
N THR A 212 25.06 13.96 1.52
CA THR A 212 25.57 12.78 2.28
C THR A 212 27.10 12.74 2.30
N VAL A 213 27.73 13.06 1.17
CA VAL A 213 29.19 13.11 1.04
C VAL A 213 29.79 14.24 1.87
N GLU A 214 29.24 15.45 1.75
CA GLU A 214 29.69 16.63 2.50
C GLU A 214 29.62 16.40 4.01
N ARG A 215 28.55 15.74 4.45
CA ARG A 215 28.29 15.45 5.86
C ARG A 215 28.88 14.13 6.33
N ARG A 216 29.62 13.42 5.47
CA ARG A 216 30.29 12.13 5.75
C ARG A 216 29.34 11.06 6.30
N ALA A 217 28.13 10.99 5.77
CA ALA A 217 27.22 9.91 6.10
C ALA A 217 27.78 8.59 5.55
N GLY A 218 27.85 7.54 6.37
CA GLY A 218 28.32 6.23 5.93
C GLY A 218 27.22 5.34 5.35
N ALA A 219 25.96 5.72 5.52
CA ALA A 219 24.81 5.02 4.93
C ALA A 219 23.59 5.92 4.83
N VAL A 220 22.59 5.50 4.07
CA VAL A 220 21.27 6.17 3.93
C VAL A 220 20.15 5.19 4.29
N ILE A 221 19.22 5.65 5.13
CA ILE A 221 17.91 5.00 5.32
C ILE A 221 16.88 5.81 4.51
N VAL A 222 16.21 5.16 3.56
CA VAL A 222 15.13 5.76 2.78
C VAL A 222 13.80 5.39 3.44
N CYS A 223 13.11 6.37 4.04
CA CYS A 223 11.83 6.17 4.70
C CYS A 223 10.72 5.77 3.73
N ALA A 224 9.66 5.17 4.27
CA ALA A 224 8.47 4.79 3.52
C ALA A 224 7.80 6.01 2.88
N ASP A 225 7.61 5.99 1.56
CA ASP A 225 6.89 7.04 0.84
C ASP A 225 6.59 6.60 -0.59
N VAL A 226 5.35 6.82 -1.07
CA VAL A 226 4.96 6.43 -2.44
C VAL A 226 5.61 7.29 -3.52
N PHE A 227 5.96 8.55 -3.22
CA PHE A 227 6.72 9.41 -4.14
C PHE A 227 8.14 8.88 -4.32
N PHE A 228 8.82 8.44 -3.25
CA PHE A 228 10.15 7.81 -3.34
C PHE A 228 10.10 6.47 -4.07
N VAL A 229 9.08 5.65 -3.82
CA VAL A 229 8.88 4.37 -4.55
C VAL A 229 8.70 4.61 -6.05
N ALA A 230 7.98 5.67 -6.43
CA ALA A 230 7.83 6.04 -7.83
C ALA A 230 9.17 6.50 -8.47
N ARG A 231 10.17 6.87 -7.66
CA ARG A 231 11.50 7.33 -8.09
C ARG A 231 12.64 6.41 -7.67
N ARG A 232 12.31 5.15 -7.38
CA ARG A 232 13.28 4.18 -6.86
C ARG A 232 14.51 3.99 -7.74
N GLU A 233 14.35 3.99 -9.08
CA GLU A 233 15.49 3.88 -10.00
C GLU A 233 16.43 5.06 -9.87
N MET A 234 15.89 6.28 -9.76
CA MET A 234 16.68 7.50 -9.52
C MET A 234 17.40 7.44 -8.17
N ILE A 235 16.70 7.08 -7.11
CA ILE A 235 17.26 6.98 -5.76
C ILE A 235 18.38 5.93 -5.71
N VAL A 236 18.17 4.76 -6.32
CA VAL A 236 19.19 3.69 -6.41
C VAL A 236 20.38 4.15 -7.24
N ALA A 237 20.16 4.84 -8.38
CA ALA A 237 21.24 5.38 -9.20
C ALA A 237 22.06 6.44 -8.45
N LEU A 238 21.43 7.29 -7.64
CA LEU A 238 22.13 8.26 -6.79
C LEU A 238 22.94 7.57 -5.69
N ALA A 239 22.38 6.55 -5.02
CA ALA A 239 23.12 5.75 -4.04
C ALA A 239 24.37 5.10 -4.66
N ALA A 240 24.24 4.54 -5.87
CA ALA A 240 25.36 3.98 -6.62
C ALA A 240 26.39 5.04 -7.05
N ARG A 241 25.94 6.20 -7.57
CA ARG A 241 26.80 7.32 -7.99
C ARG A 241 27.67 7.85 -6.84
N TYR A 242 27.09 7.96 -5.66
CA TYR A 242 27.81 8.44 -4.46
C TYR A 242 28.47 7.30 -3.67
N ALA A 243 28.41 6.06 -4.17
CA ALA A 243 28.95 4.86 -3.52
C ALA A 243 28.49 4.76 -2.04
N ILE A 244 27.24 5.12 -1.74
CA ILE A 244 26.70 5.11 -0.39
C ILE A 244 25.77 3.93 -0.18
N PRO A 245 26.02 3.06 0.82
CA PRO A 245 25.12 1.99 1.21
C PRO A 245 23.74 2.53 1.59
N ALA A 246 22.67 1.93 1.05
CA ALA A 246 21.33 2.38 1.35
C ALA A 246 20.41 1.20 1.68
N ILE A 247 19.54 1.38 2.71
CA ILE A 247 18.47 0.46 3.06
C ILE A 247 17.12 1.08 2.74
N TYR A 248 16.22 0.23 2.27
CA TYR A 248 14.92 0.60 1.75
C TYR A 248 13.80 -0.17 2.44
N VAL A 249 12.56 0.29 2.26
CA VAL A 249 11.36 -0.34 2.85
C VAL A 249 10.78 -1.48 2.00
N GLN A 250 11.11 -1.54 0.69
CA GLN A 250 10.45 -2.44 -0.27
C GLN A 250 11.47 -3.17 -1.14
N ARG A 251 11.14 -4.43 -1.48
CA ARG A 251 11.94 -5.32 -2.35
C ARG A 251 12.18 -4.78 -3.76
N GLU A 252 11.35 -3.87 -4.23
CA GLU A 252 11.48 -3.25 -5.54
C GLU A 252 12.75 -2.42 -5.69
N TYR A 253 13.34 -1.93 -4.60
CA TYR A 253 14.62 -1.22 -4.64
C TYR A 253 15.81 -2.16 -4.88
N PRO A 254 16.02 -3.26 -4.13
CA PRO A 254 17.03 -4.26 -4.47
C PRO A 254 16.85 -4.86 -5.87
N ALA A 255 15.61 -5.04 -6.34
CA ALA A 255 15.33 -5.55 -7.69
C ALA A 255 15.85 -4.65 -8.82
N VAL A 256 15.99 -3.34 -8.58
CA VAL A 256 16.55 -2.37 -9.53
C VAL A 256 17.99 -1.95 -9.19
N GLY A 257 18.68 -2.71 -8.33
CA GLY A 257 20.09 -2.49 -7.98
C GLY A 257 20.34 -1.83 -6.63
N GLY A 258 19.31 -1.60 -5.79
CA GLY A 258 19.49 -1.19 -4.40
C GLY A 258 20.19 -2.26 -3.56
N LEU A 259 20.83 -1.86 -2.44
CA LEU A 259 21.64 -2.79 -1.64
C LEU A 259 20.79 -3.78 -0.84
N ILE A 260 19.87 -3.27 -0.04
CA ILE A 260 19.09 -4.07 0.92
C ILE A 260 17.73 -3.44 1.19
N SER A 261 16.71 -4.26 1.38
CA SER A 261 15.41 -3.80 1.88
C SER A 261 14.93 -4.69 3.02
N TYR A 262 14.23 -4.07 3.98
CA TYR A 262 13.51 -4.78 5.02
C TYR A 262 12.14 -4.13 5.24
N GLY A 263 11.08 -4.90 4.97
CA GLY A 263 9.70 -4.43 5.07
C GLY A 263 8.69 -5.54 4.88
N ILE A 264 7.45 -5.18 4.68
CA ILE A 264 6.37 -6.15 4.44
C ILE A 264 6.33 -6.60 2.97
N SER A 265 5.71 -7.75 2.73
CA SER A 265 5.35 -8.16 1.36
C SER A 265 4.14 -7.36 0.85
N PHE A 266 4.40 -6.29 0.09
CA PHE A 266 3.32 -5.48 -0.50
C PHE A 266 2.48 -6.28 -1.50
N VAL A 267 3.06 -7.25 -2.19
CA VAL A 267 2.33 -8.15 -3.09
C VAL A 267 1.29 -8.96 -2.31
N ASP A 268 1.67 -9.53 -1.16
CA ASP A 268 0.73 -10.26 -0.33
C ASP A 268 -0.32 -9.33 0.31
N GLN A 269 0.10 -8.13 0.75
CA GLN A 269 -0.82 -7.12 1.29
C GLN A 269 -1.89 -6.73 0.26
N TYR A 270 -1.52 -6.44 -0.98
CA TYR A 270 -2.48 -6.06 -2.02
C TYR A 270 -3.38 -7.23 -2.43
N ARG A 271 -2.88 -8.48 -2.41
CA ARG A 271 -3.71 -9.67 -2.60
C ARG A 271 -4.76 -9.78 -1.49
N GLN A 272 -4.36 -9.61 -0.22
CA GLN A 272 -5.28 -9.61 0.91
C GLN A 272 -6.28 -8.44 0.84
N LEU A 273 -5.86 -7.25 0.37
CA LEU A 273 -6.72 -6.09 0.12
C LEU A 273 -7.87 -6.43 -0.85
N GLY A 274 -7.57 -7.19 -1.93
CA GLY A 274 -8.57 -7.73 -2.85
C GLY A 274 -9.57 -8.65 -2.16
N GLY A 275 -9.09 -9.55 -1.31
CA GLY A 275 -9.94 -10.41 -0.48
C GLY A 275 -10.83 -9.62 0.48
N TYR A 276 -10.31 -8.56 1.10
CA TYR A 276 -11.10 -7.67 1.98
C TYR A 276 -12.17 -6.89 1.22
N THR A 277 -11.82 -6.35 0.06
CA THR A 277 -12.79 -5.71 -0.84
C THR A 277 -13.92 -6.65 -1.21
N THR A 278 -13.62 -7.91 -1.49
CA THR A 278 -14.61 -8.95 -1.78
C THR A 278 -15.59 -9.16 -0.62
N ARG A 279 -15.11 -9.18 0.63
CA ARG A 279 -15.99 -9.32 1.81
C ARG A 279 -16.97 -8.16 1.90
N VAL A 280 -16.51 -6.92 1.63
CA VAL A 280 -17.35 -5.73 1.61
C VAL A 280 -18.37 -5.79 0.46
N LEU A 281 -17.96 -6.19 -0.75
CA LEU A 281 -18.86 -6.38 -1.89
C LEU A 281 -19.94 -7.46 -1.63
N LYS A 282 -19.64 -8.45 -0.79
CA LYS A 282 -20.60 -9.48 -0.31
C LYS A 282 -21.47 -9.02 0.85
N GLY A 283 -21.40 -7.74 1.25
CA GLY A 283 -22.26 -7.14 2.27
C GLY A 283 -21.67 -7.09 3.68
N ALA A 284 -20.41 -7.47 3.89
CA ALA A 284 -19.78 -7.29 5.20
C ALA A 284 -19.60 -5.79 5.49
N ARG A 285 -19.99 -5.36 6.69
CA ARG A 285 -19.88 -3.95 7.09
C ARG A 285 -18.43 -3.64 7.49
N PRO A 286 -17.81 -2.57 6.98
CA PRO A 286 -16.48 -2.17 7.40
C PRO A 286 -16.29 -2.05 8.91
N ALA A 287 -17.31 -1.53 9.63
CA ALA A 287 -17.30 -1.39 11.08
C ALA A 287 -17.04 -2.70 11.85
N ASP A 288 -17.43 -3.85 11.26
CA ASP A 288 -17.32 -5.17 11.88
C ASP A 288 -16.10 -5.97 11.39
N LEU A 289 -15.34 -5.40 10.43
CA LEU A 289 -14.14 -6.02 9.88
C LEU A 289 -12.89 -5.47 10.56
N PRO A 290 -12.16 -6.26 11.37
CA PRO A 290 -10.92 -5.81 12.00
C PRO A 290 -9.90 -5.29 10.97
N VAL A 291 -9.12 -4.28 11.34
CA VAL A 291 -7.97 -3.86 10.54
C VAL A 291 -6.89 -4.95 10.60
N LEU A 292 -6.48 -5.46 9.44
CA LEU A 292 -5.45 -6.49 9.35
C LEU A 292 -4.06 -5.92 9.61
N GLN A 293 -3.24 -6.72 10.28
CA GLN A 293 -1.82 -6.45 10.49
C GLN A 293 -1.00 -7.37 9.59
N PRO A 294 0.20 -6.94 9.16
CA PRO A 294 1.07 -7.77 8.34
C PRO A 294 1.56 -8.98 9.14
N THR A 295 1.61 -10.12 8.49
CA THR A 295 2.14 -11.36 9.05
C THR A 295 3.43 -11.81 8.36
N LYS A 296 3.76 -11.17 7.22
CA LYS A 296 4.94 -11.51 6.42
C LYS A 296 5.82 -10.29 6.21
N PHE A 297 7.06 -10.40 6.69
CA PHE A 297 8.14 -9.44 6.44
C PHE A 297 9.15 -10.08 5.49
N GLU A 298 9.85 -9.26 4.72
CA GLU A 298 10.83 -9.71 3.73
C GLU A 298 12.13 -8.93 3.90
N LEU A 299 13.24 -9.66 4.04
CA LEU A 299 14.61 -9.16 3.97
C LEU A 299 15.18 -9.56 2.62
N VAL A 300 15.46 -8.59 1.74
CA VAL A 300 16.03 -8.81 0.42
C VAL A 300 17.39 -8.14 0.33
N ILE A 301 18.39 -8.86 -0.13
CA ILE A 301 19.78 -8.39 -0.23
C ILE A 301 20.28 -8.55 -1.65
N ASN A 302 20.91 -7.52 -2.21
CA ASN A 302 21.55 -7.57 -3.53
C ASN A 302 23.08 -7.68 -3.35
N LEU A 303 23.60 -8.89 -3.55
CA LEU A 303 25.04 -9.17 -3.42
C LEU A 303 25.88 -8.52 -4.53
N LYS A 304 25.32 -8.32 -5.72
CA LYS A 304 26.01 -7.60 -6.79
C LYS A 304 26.29 -6.15 -6.35
N THR A 305 25.31 -5.50 -5.75
CA THR A 305 25.46 -4.14 -5.22
C THR A 305 26.38 -4.12 -4.00
N ALA A 306 26.29 -5.12 -3.10
CA ALA A 306 27.20 -5.23 -1.98
C ALA A 306 28.66 -5.31 -2.46
N ARG A 307 28.96 -6.19 -3.44
CA ARG A 307 30.29 -6.31 -4.04
C ARG A 307 30.78 -5.00 -4.68
N SER A 308 29.91 -4.27 -5.40
CA SER A 308 30.27 -3.00 -6.01
C SER A 308 30.59 -1.89 -4.99
N LEU A 309 30.01 -1.97 -3.79
CA LEU A 309 30.29 -1.08 -2.67
C LEU A 309 31.46 -1.56 -1.79
N GLY A 310 32.11 -2.68 -2.11
CA GLY A 310 33.18 -3.26 -1.30
C GLY A 310 32.69 -3.81 0.04
N LEU A 311 31.41 -4.14 0.17
CA LEU A 311 30.81 -4.64 1.40
C LEU A 311 30.80 -6.17 1.42
N THR A 312 31.14 -6.73 2.57
CA THR A 312 30.92 -8.14 2.89
C THR A 312 29.68 -8.24 3.78
N ILE A 313 28.66 -8.94 3.31
CA ILE A 313 27.44 -9.15 4.10
C ILE A 313 27.70 -10.23 5.14
N PRO A 314 27.48 -9.98 6.45
CA PRO A 314 27.70 -10.97 7.49
C PRO A 314 26.84 -12.23 7.28
N ALA A 315 27.38 -13.41 7.64
CA ALA A 315 26.68 -14.68 7.48
C ALA A 315 25.36 -14.71 8.26
N GLU A 316 25.29 -14.06 9.41
CA GLU A 316 24.10 -13.93 10.24
C GLU A 316 23.00 -13.17 9.52
N VAL A 317 23.35 -12.11 8.77
CA VAL A 317 22.38 -11.33 7.98
C VAL A 317 21.91 -12.12 6.75
N LEU A 318 22.82 -12.85 6.08
CA LEU A 318 22.47 -13.71 4.95
C LEU A 318 21.56 -14.86 5.37
N SER A 319 21.77 -15.44 6.56
CA SER A 319 20.98 -16.58 7.04
C SER A 319 19.51 -16.25 7.31
N ILE A 320 19.19 -14.99 7.55
CA ILE A 320 17.81 -14.51 7.80
C ILE A 320 17.20 -13.81 6.58
N ALA A 321 17.91 -13.75 5.45
CA ALA A 321 17.39 -13.14 4.23
C ALA A 321 16.34 -14.06 3.57
N ASP A 322 15.20 -13.49 3.20
CA ASP A 322 14.16 -14.20 2.44
C ASP A 322 14.54 -14.33 0.96
N GLU A 323 15.35 -13.41 0.45
CA GLU A 323 15.85 -13.42 -0.92
C GLU A 323 17.22 -12.78 -1.02
N VAL A 324 18.09 -13.41 -1.81
CA VAL A 324 19.42 -12.92 -2.14
C VAL A 324 19.52 -12.81 -3.67
N ILE A 325 19.75 -11.59 -4.17
CA ILE A 325 19.95 -11.28 -5.59
C ILE A 325 21.46 -11.34 -5.88
N GLU A 326 21.88 -12.21 -6.81
CA GLU A 326 23.26 -12.45 -7.20
C GLU A 326 23.67 -11.72 -8.50
#